data_cc76c7472e7938acac91e16849c1e1ea
#
_entry.id   cc76c7472e7938acac91e16849c1e1ea
#
_cell.length_a   1.000
_cell.length_b   1.000
_cell.length_c   1.000
_cell.angle_alpha   90.00
_cell.angle_beta   90.00
_cell.angle_gamma   90.00
#
_symmetry.space_group_name_H-M   'P 1'
#
loop_
_entity.id
_entity.type
_entity.pdbx_description
1 polymer ?
#
loop_
_entity_poly.entity_id
_entity_poly.type
_entity_poly.pdbx_seq_one_letter_code
_entity_poly.pdbx_strand_id
1 'polypeptide(L)'
;MKIPDGSGVDVGWMLKCQLAVTAHDEAGRLRDATSVQSHGALDDAYGGFAGELGCVVHSDNSGADVALWAPNARRVTLLLHGGPRGGDAHRMEMSEGADDGVWRASCGGEWVGKYYQYEIETYHPWGGGAPDGGLGGVVTSYVTDPYSRSLSADGERTHICDVNAPELKPTGWDSLKKPKPPGGGEVFEPTDMAIYELHVRDFSALDESTPDALRGKYAAFTCDGSVPVRHLENLAKAGLTHVHLLPSYDFGSVPERAENQATIDHGWLASLPSNSDEQQAAVGAIANDDAFNWGYDPVHYGVPEGSYATDPDGSARVVEFRSMVQGLNKIGLRTVCDVVYNHTLSAGPTDGKSVLDKCVPGYYHRRNMDGFYENSTCCNNTASENSMMERLIVDDLVHWARDYKVDGFRFDLMGHIMLRTIIKARDALASLTMEKDGVDGRSIYLYGEGWDYAEVERNRVGVNASQLNLAGTGVGSFNDRLREGIMGGSPFGDPRTQGVLTGLFFAPNGFIEQGTADNQRDRVMEDCEKVIAAMAGNLKEYRFINRKGFSTPGKDAAWVGSNVGYAAEPRETVNYVSGEFTFTFIRMGNSTD
;
A
#
# COMPACT_ATOMS: atom_id res chain seq x y z
N MET A 1 18.13 -27.19 5.14
CA MET A 1 18.98 -27.97 6.06
C MET A 1 18.06 -28.49 7.17
N LYS A 2 18.16 -29.74 7.59
CA LYS A 2 17.39 -30.27 8.73
C LYS A 2 18.34 -30.45 9.92
N ILE A 3 17.99 -29.87 11.07
CA ILE A 3 18.71 -30.13 12.32
C ILE A 3 18.26 -31.50 12.81
N PRO A 4 19.18 -32.45 13.07
CA PRO A 4 18.80 -33.78 13.53
C PRO A 4 18.11 -33.74 14.89
N ASP A 5 17.07 -34.53 15.06
CA ASP A 5 16.39 -34.72 16.34
C ASP A 5 17.39 -35.26 17.38
N GLY A 6 17.38 -34.70 18.59
CA GLY A 6 18.31 -35.10 19.66
C GLY A 6 19.73 -34.52 19.54
N SER A 7 19.97 -33.53 18.64
CA SER A 7 21.26 -32.84 18.53
C SER A 7 21.67 -32.05 19.77
N GLY A 8 20.73 -31.78 20.69
CA GLY A 8 20.96 -30.91 21.85
C GLY A 8 21.12 -29.42 21.52
N VAL A 9 20.81 -29.05 20.29
CA VAL A 9 20.90 -27.66 19.83
C VAL A 9 19.61 -26.91 20.22
N ASP A 10 19.78 -25.79 20.89
CA ASP A 10 18.70 -24.83 21.12
C ASP A 10 18.43 -24.03 19.84
N VAL A 11 17.41 -24.42 19.09
CA VAL A 11 17.03 -23.81 17.81
C VAL A 11 16.57 -22.37 18.02
N GLY A 12 15.81 -22.08 19.09
CA GLY A 12 15.36 -20.73 19.40
C GLY A 12 16.53 -19.76 19.59
N TRP A 13 17.56 -20.21 20.35
CA TRP A 13 18.75 -19.39 20.52
C TRP A 13 19.59 -19.27 19.25
N MET A 14 19.70 -20.34 18.45
CA MET A 14 20.40 -20.29 17.16
C MET A 14 19.83 -19.21 16.24
N LEU A 15 18.51 -19.10 16.14
CA LEU A 15 17.84 -18.13 15.28
C LEU A 15 18.08 -16.67 15.71
N LYS A 16 18.60 -16.45 16.92
CA LYS A 16 19.04 -15.14 17.45
C LYS A 16 20.52 -14.83 17.21
N CYS A 17 21.21 -15.70 16.47
CA CYS A 17 22.64 -15.62 16.25
C CYS A 17 23.02 -15.60 14.76
N GLN A 18 24.29 -15.34 14.48
CA GLN A 18 24.84 -15.54 13.14
C GLN A 18 24.78 -17.02 12.78
N LEU A 19 24.20 -17.32 11.62
CA LEU A 19 24.18 -18.67 11.06
C LEU A 19 25.02 -18.73 9.81
N ALA A 20 25.91 -19.71 9.73
CA ALA A 20 26.70 -19.98 8.56
C ALA A 20 26.77 -21.49 8.28
N VAL A 21 26.81 -21.83 7.00
CA VAL A 21 27.11 -23.18 6.53
C VAL A 21 28.52 -23.18 6.00
N THR A 22 29.30 -24.17 6.44
CA THR A 22 30.69 -24.32 6.04
C THR A 22 30.93 -25.68 5.36
N ALA A 23 31.71 -25.71 4.28
CA ALA A 23 32.18 -26.92 3.64
C ALA A 23 33.65 -27.17 3.99
N HIS A 24 33.97 -28.38 4.38
CA HIS A 24 35.33 -28.79 4.74
C HIS A 24 35.81 -29.96 3.86
N ASP A 25 37.12 -30.05 3.62
CA ASP A 25 37.70 -31.20 2.98
C ASP A 25 37.90 -32.38 3.95
N GLU A 26 38.34 -33.53 3.45
CA GLU A 26 38.61 -34.73 4.25
C GLU A 26 39.64 -34.51 5.38
N ALA A 27 40.49 -33.51 5.28
CA ALA A 27 41.45 -33.11 6.29
C ALA A 27 40.90 -32.07 7.28
N GLY A 28 39.57 -31.72 7.20
CA GLY A 28 38.92 -30.75 8.06
C GLY A 28 39.22 -29.29 7.73
N ARG A 29 39.88 -29.00 6.59
CA ARG A 29 40.19 -27.62 6.19
C ARG A 29 38.96 -26.97 5.53
N LEU A 30 38.65 -25.74 5.94
CA LEU A 30 37.57 -24.94 5.35
C LEU A 30 37.81 -24.77 3.83
N ARG A 31 36.81 -25.10 3.03
CA ARG A 31 36.78 -24.97 1.57
C ARG A 31 35.87 -23.86 1.12
N ASP A 32 34.71 -23.72 1.79
CA ASP A 32 33.74 -22.72 1.46
C ASP A 32 32.88 -22.40 2.68
N ALA A 33 32.27 -21.21 2.70
CA ALA A 33 31.34 -20.78 3.73
C ALA A 33 30.31 -19.81 3.15
N THR A 34 29.05 -19.91 3.60
CA THR A 34 27.99 -18.97 3.24
C THR A 34 27.12 -18.68 4.46
N SER A 35 26.54 -17.48 4.51
CA SER A 35 25.53 -17.12 5.50
C SER A 35 24.22 -17.86 5.23
N VAL A 36 23.38 -18.01 6.25
CA VAL A 36 22.05 -18.62 6.15
C VAL A 36 20.99 -17.56 6.31
N GLN A 37 20.07 -17.48 5.36
CA GLN A 37 18.83 -16.72 5.52
C GLN A 37 17.84 -17.57 6.32
N SER A 38 17.34 -17.03 7.44
CA SER A 38 16.57 -17.80 8.45
C SER A 38 15.05 -17.66 8.35
N HIS A 39 14.53 -16.87 7.38
CA HIS A 39 13.09 -16.57 7.29
C HIS A 39 12.22 -17.84 7.27
N GLY A 40 12.57 -18.87 6.48
CA GLY A 40 11.82 -20.12 6.44
C GLY A 40 11.85 -20.90 7.76
N ALA A 41 12.98 -20.85 8.50
CA ALA A 41 13.06 -21.49 9.81
C ALA A 41 12.27 -20.71 10.88
N LEU A 42 12.21 -19.39 10.79
CA LEU A 42 11.36 -18.54 11.62
C LEU A 42 9.88 -18.80 11.33
N ASP A 43 9.52 -18.99 10.08
CA ASP A 43 8.16 -19.35 9.67
C ASP A 43 7.75 -20.72 10.21
N ASP A 44 8.60 -21.73 10.03
CA ASP A 44 8.35 -23.09 10.52
C ASP A 44 8.18 -23.14 12.05
N ALA A 45 8.97 -22.36 12.79
CA ALA A 45 8.97 -22.38 14.24
C ALA A 45 7.88 -21.48 14.87
N TYR A 46 7.64 -20.29 14.29
CA TYR A 46 6.89 -19.23 14.93
C TYR A 46 5.82 -18.57 14.04
N GLY A 47 5.76 -18.87 12.74
CA GLY A 47 4.83 -18.25 11.78
C GLY A 47 3.37 -18.63 11.98
N GLY A 48 3.08 -19.64 12.83
CA GLY A 48 1.73 -20.09 13.17
C GLY A 48 1.05 -19.30 14.30
N PHE A 49 1.68 -18.24 14.83
CA PHE A 49 1.07 -17.45 15.90
C PHE A 49 -0.23 -16.78 15.43
N ALA A 50 -1.32 -16.95 16.21
CA ALA A 50 -2.66 -16.44 15.89
C ALA A 50 -3.25 -15.50 16.95
N GLY A 51 -2.49 -15.18 18.03
CA GLY A 51 -2.92 -14.22 19.06
C GLY A 51 -2.86 -12.76 18.62
N GLU A 52 -3.33 -11.84 19.43
CA GLU A 52 -3.28 -10.40 19.15
C GLU A 52 -1.84 -9.87 19.19
N LEU A 53 -1.54 -8.90 18.30
CA LEU A 53 -0.28 -8.16 18.22
C LEU A 53 -0.56 -6.65 18.29
N GLY A 54 0.46 -5.89 18.66
CA GLY A 54 0.34 -4.47 18.88
C GLY A 54 -0.08 -4.13 20.31
N CYS A 55 -0.71 -2.98 20.47
CA CYS A 55 -1.16 -2.45 21.75
C CYS A 55 -2.68 -2.59 21.89
N VAL A 56 -3.14 -3.30 22.89
CA VAL A 56 -4.56 -3.49 23.23
C VAL A 56 -4.87 -2.81 24.54
N VAL A 57 -5.63 -1.73 24.51
CA VAL A 57 -6.08 -0.99 25.69
C VAL A 57 -7.24 -1.75 26.33
N HIS A 58 -7.20 -1.91 27.65
CA HIS A 58 -8.28 -2.56 28.40
C HIS A 58 -9.57 -1.73 28.32
N SER A 59 -10.71 -2.39 28.24
CA SER A 59 -12.02 -1.74 28.05
C SER A 59 -12.42 -0.78 29.19
N ASP A 60 -11.82 -0.94 30.37
CA ASP A 60 -11.99 -0.05 31.54
C ASP A 60 -10.91 1.02 31.67
N ASN A 61 -10.02 1.13 30.67
CA ASN A 61 -8.85 1.99 30.67
C ASN A 61 -7.89 1.77 31.87
N SER A 62 -7.93 0.60 32.49
CA SER A 62 -7.05 0.25 33.62
C SER A 62 -5.59 0.05 33.19
N GLY A 63 -5.34 -0.12 31.90
CA GLY A 63 -4.02 -0.34 31.31
C GLY A 63 -4.09 -0.78 29.86
N ALA A 64 -2.95 -1.25 29.36
CA ALA A 64 -2.83 -1.82 28.02
C ALA A 64 -1.85 -2.99 28.01
N ASP A 65 -2.15 -4.00 27.20
CA ASP A 65 -1.25 -5.09 26.88
C ASP A 65 -0.55 -4.81 25.55
N VAL A 66 0.75 -5.06 25.52
CA VAL A 66 1.58 -4.83 24.33
C VAL A 66 2.25 -6.13 23.93
N ALA A 67 2.13 -6.52 22.67
CA ALA A 67 2.65 -7.77 22.13
C ALA A 67 3.38 -7.54 20.81
N LEU A 68 4.66 -7.93 20.73
CA LEU A 68 5.49 -7.83 19.56
C LEU A 68 5.98 -9.20 19.11
N TRP A 69 5.71 -9.60 17.87
CA TRP A 69 6.33 -10.79 17.29
C TRP A 69 7.75 -10.46 16.81
N ALA A 70 8.75 -10.96 17.53
CA ALA A 70 10.17 -10.75 17.27
C ALA A 70 11.00 -11.97 17.72
N PRO A 71 10.83 -13.13 17.06
CA PRO A 71 11.41 -14.39 17.52
C PRO A 71 12.95 -14.45 17.46
N ASN A 72 13.58 -13.60 16.65
CA ASN A 72 15.03 -13.48 16.57
C ASN A 72 15.59 -12.33 17.42
N ALA A 73 14.77 -11.65 18.20
CA ALA A 73 15.24 -10.67 19.18
C ALA A 73 15.89 -11.38 20.39
N ARG A 74 16.97 -10.79 20.88
CA ARG A 74 17.68 -11.24 22.09
C ARG A 74 17.11 -10.62 23.35
N ARG A 75 16.62 -9.38 23.22
CA ARG A 75 15.99 -8.61 24.29
C ARG A 75 15.05 -7.59 23.67
N VAL A 76 13.94 -7.37 24.32
CA VAL A 76 13.00 -6.29 24.00
C VAL A 76 12.66 -5.52 25.27
N THR A 77 12.74 -4.20 25.21
CA THR A 77 12.34 -3.30 26.28
C THR A 77 11.25 -2.37 25.74
N LEU A 78 10.13 -2.28 26.43
CA LEU A 78 9.09 -1.31 26.17
C LEU A 78 9.52 0.04 26.78
N LEU A 79 9.56 1.08 25.96
CA LEU A 79 9.89 2.45 26.34
C LEU A 79 8.60 3.27 26.36
N LEU A 80 8.13 3.63 27.54
CA LEU A 80 6.91 4.42 27.73
C LEU A 80 7.26 5.91 27.87
N HIS A 81 6.61 6.77 27.07
CA HIS A 81 6.88 8.20 26.99
C HIS A 81 5.66 9.02 27.39
N GLY A 82 5.86 10.06 28.17
CA GLY A 82 4.78 10.95 28.64
C GLY A 82 4.18 11.88 27.59
N GLY A 83 4.82 12.01 26.44
CA GLY A 83 4.38 12.90 25.35
C GLY A 83 4.86 12.42 23.98
N PRO A 84 4.43 13.13 22.89
CA PRO A 84 4.73 12.74 21.52
C PRO A 84 6.21 12.88 21.16
N ARG A 85 6.96 13.71 21.86
CA ARG A 85 8.39 13.96 21.66
C ARG A 85 9.09 14.37 22.94
N GLY A 86 10.42 14.25 22.96
CA GLY A 86 11.25 14.64 24.13
C GLY A 86 10.94 13.82 25.39
N GLY A 87 11.49 14.24 26.52
CA GLY A 87 11.32 13.60 27.83
C GLY A 87 12.04 12.25 27.96
N ASP A 88 12.22 11.81 29.20
CA ASP A 88 12.81 10.51 29.49
C ASP A 88 11.78 9.39 29.34
N ALA A 89 12.22 8.22 28.88
CA ALA A 89 11.39 7.03 28.78
C ALA A 89 11.35 6.29 30.13
N HIS A 90 10.15 5.85 30.51
CA HIS A 90 10.02 4.79 31.52
C HIS A 90 10.27 3.44 30.85
N ARG A 91 11.25 2.69 31.34
CA ARG A 91 11.74 1.44 30.74
C ARG A 91 11.10 0.25 31.43
N MET A 92 10.54 -0.67 30.64
CA MET A 92 9.93 -1.89 31.12
C MET A 92 10.44 -3.06 30.27
N GLU A 93 11.11 -4.05 30.88
CA GLU A 93 11.53 -5.25 30.16
C GLU A 93 10.30 -6.08 29.75
N MET A 94 10.31 -6.57 28.51
CA MET A 94 9.27 -7.46 28.01
C MET A 94 9.68 -8.92 28.23
N SER A 95 8.68 -9.76 28.39
CA SER A 95 8.86 -11.21 28.56
C SER A 95 8.63 -11.94 27.24
N GLU A 96 9.58 -12.78 26.84
CA GLU A 96 9.44 -13.65 25.67
C GLU A 96 8.52 -14.83 25.97
N GLY A 97 7.58 -15.13 25.08
CA GLY A 97 6.78 -16.35 25.15
C GLY A 97 7.62 -17.58 24.81
N ALA A 98 7.36 -18.69 25.48
CA ALA A 98 8.22 -19.87 25.40
C ALA A 98 8.32 -20.49 23.99
N ASP A 99 7.20 -20.47 23.22
CA ASP A 99 7.09 -21.24 21.97
C ASP A 99 6.44 -20.45 20.81
N ASP A 100 6.23 -19.14 20.95
CA ASP A 100 5.48 -18.35 19.96
C ASP A 100 6.28 -17.17 19.36
N GLY A 101 7.47 -16.90 19.86
CA GLY A 101 8.33 -15.82 19.40
C GLY A 101 7.79 -14.41 19.69
N VAL A 102 6.83 -14.29 20.62
CA VAL A 102 6.17 -13.03 20.96
C VAL A 102 6.66 -12.49 22.29
N TRP A 103 7.05 -11.24 22.29
CA TRP A 103 7.42 -10.47 23.47
C TRP A 103 6.21 -9.73 24.01
N ARG A 104 6.01 -9.72 25.33
CA ARG A 104 4.82 -9.16 25.99
C ARG A 104 5.18 -8.32 27.19
N ALA A 105 4.43 -7.23 27.37
CA ALA A 105 4.40 -6.42 28.57
C ALA A 105 3.01 -5.82 28.78
N SER A 106 2.70 -5.43 30.03
CA SER A 106 1.46 -4.72 30.35
C SER A 106 1.79 -3.43 31.07
N CYS A 107 1.18 -2.30 30.71
CA CYS A 107 1.33 -1.02 31.37
C CYS A 107 0.04 -0.55 32.03
N GLY A 108 0.15 0.29 33.07
CA GLY A 108 -1.01 0.81 33.81
C GLY A 108 -1.79 1.88 33.05
N GLY A 109 -2.99 2.22 33.54
CA GLY A 109 -3.90 3.20 32.92
C GLY A 109 -3.34 4.61 32.80
N GLU A 110 -2.33 4.95 33.59
CA GLU A 110 -1.62 6.23 33.48
C GLU A 110 -0.89 6.41 32.16
N TRP A 111 -0.70 5.32 31.38
CA TRP A 111 -0.06 5.34 30.06
C TRP A 111 -1.06 5.37 28.90
N VAL A 112 -2.32 5.14 29.13
CA VAL A 112 -3.36 5.28 28.09
C VAL A 112 -3.44 6.74 27.64
N GLY A 113 -3.46 6.96 26.34
CA GLY A 113 -3.37 8.29 25.73
C GLY A 113 -1.96 8.86 25.63
N LYS A 114 -0.93 8.09 26.02
CA LYS A 114 0.49 8.44 25.88
C LYS A 114 1.16 7.59 24.79
N TYR A 115 2.49 7.50 24.81
CA TYR A 115 3.25 6.97 23.70
C TYR A 115 4.24 5.90 24.13
N TYR A 116 4.62 5.02 23.18
CA TYR A 116 5.68 4.05 23.40
C TYR A 116 6.53 3.80 22.15
N GLN A 117 7.67 3.18 22.38
CA GLN A 117 8.55 2.58 21.37
C GLN A 117 9.11 1.27 21.95
N TYR A 118 9.69 0.47 21.07
CA TYR A 118 10.51 -0.66 21.48
C TYR A 118 12.00 -0.32 21.39
N GLU A 119 12.78 -0.77 22.35
CA GLU A 119 14.22 -0.95 22.23
C GLU A 119 14.47 -2.44 22.04
N ILE A 120 14.99 -2.81 20.87
CA ILE A 120 15.16 -4.21 20.46
C ILE A 120 16.64 -4.49 20.21
N GLU A 121 17.15 -5.56 20.81
CA GLU A 121 18.48 -6.11 20.55
C GLU A 121 18.36 -7.30 19.59
N THR A 122 18.91 -7.19 18.38
CA THR A 122 18.87 -8.22 17.35
C THR A 122 20.24 -8.43 16.72
N TYR A 123 20.46 -9.60 16.12
CA TYR A 123 21.59 -9.83 15.25
C TYR A 123 21.24 -9.47 13.79
N HIS A 124 21.97 -8.52 13.20
CA HIS A 124 21.84 -8.15 11.80
C HIS A 124 22.92 -8.84 10.96
N PRO A 125 22.57 -9.76 10.04
CA PRO A 125 23.55 -10.54 9.29
C PRO A 125 24.32 -9.73 8.24
N TRP A 126 23.77 -8.62 7.77
CA TRP A 126 24.36 -7.77 6.71
C TRP A 126 24.54 -6.35 7.21
N GLY A 127 25.23 -6.20 8.30
CA GLY A 127 25.52 -5.01 9.06
C GLY A 127 25.55 -3.68 8.35
N GLY A 128 24.40 -3.14 8.02
CA GLY A 128 24.27 -1.73 7.75
C GLY A 128 24.31 -0.98 9.08
N GLY A 129 25.49 -0.74 9.66
CA GLY A 129 25.60 0.07 10.86
C GLY A 129 26.42 -0.48 12.01
N ALA A 130 27.22 -1.51 11.81
CA ALA A 130 28.31 -1.74 12.74
C ALA A 130 29.20 -0.50 12.73
N PRO A 131 29.55 0.09 13.90
CA PRO A 131 30.36 1.30 13.98
C PRO A 131 31.74 1.17 13.29
N ASP A 132 32.14 -0.05 12.96
CA ASP A 132 33.42 -0.42 12.35
C ASP A 132 33.31 -0.90 10.90
N GLY A 133 32.11 -0.80 10.27
CA GLY A 133 31.87 -1.29 8.90
C GLY A 133 31.94 -2.80 8.74
N GLY A 134 31.78 -3.56 9.81
CA GLY A 134 31.88 -5.02 9.84
C GLY A 134 30.67 -5.72 9.20
N LEU A 135 30.88 -6.99 8.83
CA LEU A 135 29.89 -7.89 8.23
C LEU A 135 28.98 -8.49 9.31
N GLY A 136 27.97 -7.71 9.73
CA GLY A 136 27.00 -8.15 10.72
C GLY A 136 27.39 -7.92 12.17
N GLY A 137 26.41 -7.91 13.05
CA GLY A 137 26.61 -7.71 14.50
C GLY A 137 25.30 -7.61 15.27
N VAL A 138 25.44 -7.61 16.59
CA VAL A 138 24.31 -7.32 17.49
C VAL A 138 24.10 -5.82 17.51
N VAL A 139 22.87 -5.40 17.19
CA VAL A 139 22.45 -3.99 17.10
C VAL A 139 21.31 -3.76 18.07
N THR A 140 21.32 -2.63 18.74
CA THR A 140 20.16 -2.13 19.49
C THR A 140 19.46 -1.07 18.65
N SER A 141 18.21 -1.34 18.31
CA SER A 141 17.36 -0.46 17.51
C SER A 141 16.23 0.11 18.34
N TYR A 142 15.85 1.36 18.05
CA TYR A 142 14.64 2.00 18.56
C TYR A 142 13.61 2.01 17.44
N VAL A 143 12.39 1.54 17.73
CA VAL A 143 11.38 1.35 16.69
C VAL A 143 9.96 1.45 17.25
N THR A 144 9.04 1.96 16.43
CA THR A 144 7.60 1.94 16.66
C THR A 144 7.02 0.55 16.40
N ASP A 145 5.77 0.36 16.75
CA ASP A 145 5.08 -0.92 16.58
C ASP A 145 4.64 -1.12 15.12
N PRO A 146 4.95 -2.27 14.49
CA PRO A 146 4.39 -2.63 13.18
C PRO A 146 2.86 -2.63 13.14
N TYR A 147 2.20 -2.88 14.27
CA TYR A 147 0.74 -2.84 14.45
C TYR A 147 0.24 -1.53 15.04
N SER A 148 1.00 -0.42 14.91
CA SER A 148 0.52 0.90 15.32
C SER A 148 -0.86 1.21 14.73
N ARG A 149 -1.71 1.87 15.54
CA ARG A 149 -3.05 2.34 15.13
C ARG A 149 -3.18 3.86 15.19
N SER A 150 -2.23 4.51 15.82
CA SER A 150 -2.03 5.94 15.87
C SER A 150 -0.58 6.23 16.24
N LEU A 151 -0.07 7.38 15.86
CA LEU A 151 1.33 7.77 16.01
C LEU A 151 1.46 9.22 16.54
N SER A 152 2.64 9.56 17.02
CA SER A 152 3.08 10.95 17.04
C SER A 152 3.53 11.37 15.63
N ALA A 153 3.69 12.67 15.42
CA ALA A 153 4.15 13.19 14.14
C ALA A 153 5.46 12.53 13.68
N ASP A 154 5.59 12.41 12.35
CA ASP A 154 6.73 11.82 11.65
C ASP A 154 6.98 10.33 12.01
N GLY A 155 5.98 9.66 12.60
CA GLY A 155 6.08 8.25 13.00
C GLY A 155 7.09 8.00 14.12
N GLU A 156 7.38 9.00 14.99
CA GLU A 156 8.41 8.84 16.00
C GLU A 156 8.02 7.88 17.15
N ARG A 157 6.74 7.88 17.55
CA ARG A 157 6.24 7.06 18.66
C ARG A 157 4.86 6.50 18.38
N THR A 158 4.61 5.28 18.80
CA THR A 158 3.28 4.69 18.76
C THR A 158 2.41 5.26 19.87
N HIS A 159 1.18 5.67 19.55
CA HIS A 159 0.21 6.19 20.49
C HIS A 159 -0.60 5.06 21.13
N ILE A 160 -0.69 5.03 22.46
CA ILE A 160 -1.46 4.04 23.22
C ILE A 160 -2.93 4.45 23.23
N CYS A 161 -3.71 3.96 22.29
CA CYS A 161 -5.13 4.30 22.19
C CYS A 161 -5.98 3.10 21.77
N ASP A 162 -7.22 3.03 22.27
CA ASP A 162 -8.25 2.17 21.68
C ASP A 162 -8.92 2.93 20.55
N VAL A 163 -8.67 2.55 19.30
CA VAL A 163 -9.32 3.19 18.14
C VAL A 163 -10.85 3.06 18.16
N ASN A 164 -11.41 2.14 18.96
CA ASN A 164 -12.85 1.96 19.13
C ASN A 164 -13.43 2.77 20.29
N ALA A 165 -12.58 3.53 21.01
CA ALA A 165 -13.03 4.43 22.06
C ALA A 165 -14.07 5.44 21.51
N PRO A 166 -15.12 5.77 22.29
CA PRO A 166 -16.19 6.68 21.84
C PRO A 166 -15.67 8.06 21.40
N GLU A 167 -14.65 8.59 22.05
CA GLU A 167 -14.05 9.88 21.74
C GLU A 167 -13.30 9.90 20.40
N LEU A 168 -12.94 8.76 19.86
CA LEU A 168 -12.29 8.62 18.56
C LEU A 168 -13.30 8.36 17.41
N LYS A 169 -14.59 8.41 17.72
CA LYS A 169 -15.67 8.22 16.75
C LYS A 169 -16.40 9.53 16.50
N PRO A 170 -16.51 9.99 15.25
CA PRO A 170 -17.39 11.11 14.92
C PRO A 170 -18.84 10.81 15.32
N THR A 171 -19.61 11.85 15.63
CA THR A 171 -21.03 11.68 15.98
C THR A 171 -21.79 10.91 14.90
N GLY A 172 -22.48 9.83 15.29
CA GLY A 172 -23.24 8.96 14.37
C GLY A 172 -22.41 7.88 13.67
N TRP A 173 -21.11 7.73 13.99
CA TRP A 173 -20.22 6.76 13.35
C TRP A 173 -20.72 5.31 13.41
N ASP A 174 -21.15 4.84 14.58
CA ASP A 174 -21.60 3.45 14.75
C ASP A 174 -22.91 3.16 14.00
N SER A 175 -23.72 4.19 13.73
CA SER A 175 -24.97 4.11 12.96
C SER A 175 -24.83 4.55 11.49
N LEU A 176 -23.60 4.76 11.02
CA LEU A 176 -23.32 5.23 9.66
C LEU A 176 -23.89 4.25 8.63
N LYS A 177 -24.72 4.77 7.74
CA LYS A 177 -25.30 4.01 6.62
C LYS A 177 -24.50 4.27 5.35
N LYS A 178 -24.04 3.19 4.75
CA LYS A 178 -23.33 3.25 3.48
C LYS A 178 -24.28 3.60 2.31
N PRO A 179 -23.81 4.36 1.32
CA PRO A 179 -24.54 4.54 0.07
C PRO A 179 -24.90 3.21 -0.57
N LYS A 180 -26.12 3.11 -1.10
CA LYS A 180 -26.60 1.90 -1.78
C LYS A 180 -26.13 1.86 -3.23
N PRO A 181 -26.07 0.64 -3.83
CA PRO A 181 -25.77 0.51 -5.26
C PRO A 181 -26.80 1.22 -6.13
N PRO A 182 -26.43 1.63 -7.35
CA PRO A 182 -27.38 2.05 -8.36
C PRO A 182 -28.46 0.97 -8.56
N GLY A 183 -29.74 1.37 -8.63
CA GLY A 183 -30.84 0.41 -8.73
C GLY A 183 -31.36 -0.16 -7.40
N GLY A 184 -30.74 0.17 -6.25
CA GLY A 184 -31.30 -0.10 -4.92
C GLY A 184 -31.02 -1.50 -4.36
N GLY A 185 -30.03 -2.22 -4.86
CA GLY A 185 -29.55 -3.49 -4.29
C GLY A 185 -29.02 -3.35 -2.86
N GLU A 186 -28.80 -4.48 -2.19
CA GLU A 186 -28.18 -4.50 -0.86
C GLU A 186 -26.67 -4.61 -0.91
N VAL A 187 -26.13 -5.39 -1.87
CA VAL A 187 -24.70 -5.61 -2.06
C VAL A 187 -24.23 -4.81 -3.27
N PHE A 188 -23.08 -4.19 -3.16
CA PHE A 188 -22.47 -3.47 -4.25
C PHE A 188 -21.67 -4.45 -5.12
N GLU A 189 -22.10 -4.65 -6.37
CA GLU A 189 -21.35 -5.46 -7.32
C GLU A 189 -20.20 -4.63 -7.93
N PRO A 190 -18.99 -5.19 -8.11
CA PRO A 190 -17.88 -4.47 -8.70
C PRO A 190 -18.16 -3.87 -10.09
N THR A 191 -19.03 -4.51 -10.87
CA THR A 191 -19.45 -4.03 -12.20
C THR A 191 -20.33 -2.78 -12.16
N ASP A 192 -20.87 -2.42 -11.00
CA ASP A 192 -21.66 -1.20 -10.80
C ASP A 192 -20.82 -0.03 -10.32
N MET A 193 -19.53 -0.24 -10.08
CA MET A 193 -18.62 0.78 -9.57
C MET A 193 -18.17 1.74 -10.68
N ALA A 194 -18.33 3.02 -10.43
CA ALA A 194 -17.65 4.10 -11.12
C ALA A 194 -16.71 4.77 -10.11
N ILE A 195 -15.42 4.80 -10.41
CA ILE A 195 -14.35 5.17 -9.46
C ILE A 195 -13.67 6.45 -9.95
N TYR A 196 -13.45 7.39 -9.04
CA TYR A 196 -12.71 8.62 -9.26
C TYR A 196 -11.50 8.67 -8.32
N GLU A 197 -10.31 8.72 -8.89
CA GLU A 197 -9.05 8.79 -8.16
C GLU A 197 -8.79 10.21 -7.67
N LEU A 198 -8.32 10.37 -6.43
CA LEU A 198 -8.23 11.64 -5.75
C LEU A 198 -7.08 11.65 -4.73
N HIS A 199 -6.27 12.71 -4.76
CA HIS A 199 -5.25 12.98 -3.76
C HIS A 199 -5.83 13.83 -2.61
N VAL A 200 -5.71 13.38 -1.35
CA VAL A 200 -6.34 14.04 -0.18
C VAL A 200 -5.92 15.50 -0.06
N ARG A 201 -4.62 15.80 -0.16
CA ARG A 201 -4.13 17.18 -0.08
C ARG A 201 -4.63 18.03 -1.25
N ASP A 202 -4.47 17.55 -2.47
CA ASP A 202 -4.75 18.35 -3.68
C ASP A 202 -6.25 18.60 -3.88
N PHE A 203 -7.10 17.82 -3.22
CA PHE A 203 -8.55 18.04 -3.19
C PHE A 203 -8.92 19.47 -2.81
N SER A 204 -8.19 20.09 -1.88
CA SER A 204 -8.55 21.40 -1.34
C SER A 204 -7.38 22.35 -1.08
N ALA A 205 -6.13 21.94 -1.33
CA ALA A 205 -4.95 22.72 -0.96
C ALA A 205 -4.94 24.17 -1.50
N LEU A 206 -5.50 24.38 -2.69
CA LEU A 206 -5.58 25.69 -3.34
C LEU A 206 -7.01 26.27 -3.39
N ASP A 207 -7.97 25.62 -2.71
CA ASP A 207 -9.37 26.07 -2.76
C ASP A 207 -9.66 27.14 -1.70
N GLU A 208 -9.97 28.35 -2.16
CA GLU A 208 -10.30 29.48 -1.29
C GLU A 208 -11.66 29.37 -0.58
N SER A 209 -12.55 28.47 -1.05
CA SER A 209 -13.83 28.21 -0.42
C SER A 209 -13.73 27.25 0.79
N THR A 210 -12.61 26.54 0.91
CA THR A 210 -12.26 25.73 2.08
C THR A 210 -11.53 26.61 3.11
N PRO A 211 -11.91 26.57 4.40
CA PRO A 211 -11.18 27.29 5.47
C PRO A 211 -9.68 26.95 5.48
N ASP A 212 -8.83 27.94 5.63
CA ASP A 212 -7.35 27.80 5.57
C ASP A 212 -6.81 26.66 6.44
N ALA A 213 -7.30 26.54 7.68
CA ALA A 213 -6.86 25.51 8.61
C ALA A 213 -7.23 24.08 8.18
N LEU A 214 -8.12 23.92 7.20
CA LEU A 214 -8.62 22.63 6.73
C LEU A 214 -8.16 22.29 5.31
N ARG A 215 -7.50 23.22 4.61
CA ARG A 215 -7.00 22.98 3.25
C ARG A 215 -5.94 21.87 3.25
N GLY A 216 -6.09 20.94 2.33
CA GLY A 216 -5.20 19.79 2.21
C GLY A 216 -5.36 18.73 3.32
N LYS A 217 -6.43 18.81 4.14
CA LYS A 217 -6.66 17.93 5.28
C LYS A 217 -7.89 17.03 5.08
N TYR A 218 -7.95 15.91 5.82
CA TYR A 218 -9.14 15.04 5.86
C TYR A 218 -10.43 15.85 6.17
N ALA A 219 -10.33 16.81 7.06
CA ALA A 219 -11.45 17.63 7.49
C ALA A 219 -12.03 18.51 6.36
N ALA A 220 -11.31 18.77 5.27
CA ALA A 220 -11.82 19.49 4.10
C ALA A 220 -13.04 18.79 3.45
N PHE A 221 -13.09 17.46 3.52
CA PHE A 221 -14.20 16.66 2.99
C PHE A 221 -15.51 16.83 3.76
N THR A 222 -15.47 17.49 4.92
CA THR A 222 -16.64 17.81 5.74
C THR A 222 -17.13 19.25 5.55
N CYS A 223 -16.46 20.05 4.70
CA CYS A 223 -16.79 21.45 4.44
C CYS A 223 -17.97 21.57 3.47
N ASP A 224 -19.19 21.43 3.99
CA ASP A 224 -20.42 21.55 3.21
C ASP A 224 -20.42 22.85 2.38
N GLY A 225 -20.67 22.75 1.09
CA GLY A 225 -20.76 23.89 0.19
C GLY A 225 -19.43 24.45 -0.32
N SER A 226 -18.28 23.92 0.08
CA SER A 226 -17.00 24.22 -0.58
C SER A 226 -17.02 23.78 -2.05
N VAL A 227 -16.17 24.38 -2.88
CA VAL A 227 -16.12 24.03 -4.32
C VAL A 227 -15.75 22.56 -4.53
N PRO A 228 -14.72 22.00 -3.88
CA PRO A 228 -14.35 20.60 -4.07
C PRO A 228 -15.44 19.62 -3.58
N VAL A 229 -16.10 19.87 -2.45
CA VAL A 229 -17.20 19.01 -1.97
C VAL A 229 -18.39 19.06 -2.95
N ARG A 230 -18.79 20.26 -3.44
CA ARG A 230 -19.84 20.38 -4.47
C ARG A 230 -19.48 19.69 -5.77
N HIS A 231 -18.19 19.66 -6.14
CA HIS A 231 -17.72 18.93 -7.30
C HIS A 231 -18.02 17.42 -7.14
N LEU A 232 -17.62 16.83 -6.00
CA LEU A 232 -17.91 15.42 -5.70
C LEU A 232 -19.42 15.14 -5.62
N GLU A 233 -20.22 16.03 -5.03
CA GLU A 233 -21.68 15.91 -5.04
C GLU A 233 -22.26 15.86 -6.45
N ASN A 234 -21.75 16.68 -7.36
CA ASN A 234 -22.19 16.72 -8.76
C ASN A 234 -21.79 15.44 -9.50
N LEU A 235 -20.59 14.93 -9.25
CA LEU A 235 -20.13 13.65 -9.80
C LEU A 235 -20.98 12.47 -9.26
N ALA A 236 -21.31 12.46 -7.97
CA ALA A 236 -22.20 11.46 -7.38
C ALA A 236 -23.59 11.49 -8.03
N LYS A 237 -24.17 12.69 -8.24
CA LYS A 237 -25.45 12.86 -8.97
C LYS A 237 -25.36 12.40 -10.43
N ALA A 238 -24.18 12.47 -11.04
CA ALA A 238 -23.94 12.00 -12.40
C ALA A 238 -23.65 10.48 -12.48
N GLY A 239 -23.57 9.78 -11.35
CA GLY A 239 -23.40 8.32 -11.30
C GLY A 239 -22.06 7.84 -10.75
N LEU A 240 -21.18 8.73 -10.28
CA LEU A 240 -19.99 8.32 -9.53
C LEU A 240 -20.41 7.61 -8.24
N THR A 241 -19.75 6.51 -7.91
CA THR A 241 -20.08 5.67 -6.75
C THR A 241 -18.98 5.63 -5.69
N HIS A 242 -17.71 5.70 -6.14
CA HIS A 242 -16.55 5.54 -5.25
C HIS A 242 -15.51 6.62 -5.51
N VAL A 243 -14.87 7.07 -4.44
CA VAL A 243 -13.63 7.83 -4.47
C VAL A 243 -12.50 6.90 -4.09
N HIS A 244 -11.51 6.78 -4.95
CA HIS A 244 -10.24 6.10 -4.68
C HIS A 244 -9.25 7.16 -4.19
N LEU A 245 -8.91 7.09 -2.92
CA LEU A 245 -7.91 7.96 -2.31
C LEU A 245 -6.52 7.41 -2.61
N LEU A 246 -5.62 8.25 -3.15
CA LEU A 246 -4.19 7.95 -3.17
C LEU A 246 -3.73 7.62 -1.75
N PRO A 247 -2.53 7.00 -1.57
CA PRO A 247 -2.09 6.56 -0.26
C PRO A 247 -2.35 7.57 0.85
N SER A 248 -3.05 7.12 1.88
CA SER A 248 -3.48 7.93 3.01
C SER A 248 -3.20 7.26 4.37
N TYR A 249 -2.37 6.22 4.35
CA TYR A 249 -1.68 5.66 5.52
C TYR A 249 -0.40 6.47 5.81
N ASP A 250 0.25 6.21 6.95
CA ASP A 250 1.49 6.86 7.36
C ASP A 250 2.66 6.54 6.40
N PHE A 251 3.10 7.55 5.66
CA PHE A 251 4.20 7.50 4.71
C PHE A 251 5.33 8.47 5.11
N GLY A 252 6.56 8.24 4.64
CA GLY A 252 7.74 8.87 5.21
C GLY A 252 8.28 10.10 4.51
N SER A 253 7.73 10.51 3.36
CA SER A 253 8.32 11.54 2.50
C SER A 253 7.73 12.94 2.68
N VAL A 254 6.83 13.15 3.62
CA VAL A 254 6.31 14.49 3.96
C VAL A 254 6.56 14.75 5.45
N PRO A 255 7.19 15.88 5.83
CA PRO A 255 7.21 16.31 7.22
C PRO A 255 5.77 16.58 7.68
N GLU A 256 5.30 15.85 8.69
CA GLU A 256 3.89 15.95 9.11
C GLU A 256 3.54 17.27 9.79
N ARG A 257 4.54 17.93 10.42
CA ARG A 257 4.36 19.25 11.05
C ARG A 257 4.50 20.36 10.02
N ALA A 258 3.49 21.21 9.92
CA ALA A 258 3.46 22.31 8.95
C ALA A 258 4.67 23.26 9.07
N GLU A 259 5.17 23.47 10.28
CA GLU A 259 6.35 24.30 10.53
C GLU A 259 7.67 23.71 9.97
N ASN A 260 7.69 22.42 9.69
CA ASN A 260 8.85 21.72 9.12
C ASN A 260 8.76 21.60 7.58
N GLN A 261 7.61 21.93 6.99
CA GLN A 261 7.41 21.83 5.54
C GLN A 261 8.05 23.02 4.83
N ALA A 262 8.87 22.72 3.83
CA ALA A 262 9.44 23.73 2.95
C ALA A 262 8.34 24.42 2.12
N THR A 263 8.46 25.71 1.95
CA THR A 263 7.53 26.51 1.17
C THR A 263 8.25 27.30 0.08
N ILE A 264 7.54 27.61 -0.98
CA ILE A 264 8.08 28.40 -2.08
C ILE A 264 7.29 29.69 -2.25
N ASP A 265 7.96 30.76 -2.68
CA ASP A 265 7.29 32.03 -2.98
C ASP A 265 6.50 31.91 -4.31
N HIS A 266 5.21 31.70 -4.19
CA HIS A 266 4.28 31.62 -5.33
C HIS A 266 4.20 32.94 -6.11
N GLY A 267 4.45 34.11 -5.45
CA GLY A 267 4.50 35.40 -6.13
C GLY A 267 5.71 35.50 -7.06
N TRP A 268 6.86 35.01 -6.59
CA TRP A 268 8.05 34.89 -7.41
C TRP A 268 7.83 33.91 -8.58
N LEU A 269 7.29 32.72 -8.34
CA LEU A 269 6.99 31.75 -9.41
C LEU A 269 6.07 32.34 -10.48
N ALA A 270 5.03 33.06 -10.07
CA ALA A 270 4.09 33.72 -11.01
C ALA A 270 4.73 34.85 -11.79
N SER A 271 5.83 35.45 -11.34
CA SER A 271 6.57 36.50 -12.03
C SER A 271 7.48 35.98 -13.14
N LEU A 272 7.77 34.68 -13.16
CA LEU A 272 8.61 34.07 -14.19
C LEU A 272 7.84 33.91 -15.51
N PRO A 273 8.54 33.92 -16.67
CA PRO A 273 7.92 33.65 -17.96
C PRO A 273 7.22 32.28 -17.97
N SER A 274 6.05 32.19 -18.58
CA SER A 274 5.24 30.96 -18.61
C SER A 274 5.92 29.76 -19.28
N ASN A 275 6.95 30.02 -20.10
CA ASN A 275 7.77 29.00 -20.78
C ASN A 275 9.16 28.80 -20.13
N SER A 276 9.38 29.33 -18.92
CA SER A 276 10.61 29.06 -18.15
C SER A 276 10.54 27.69 -17.50
N ASP A 277 11.68 27.02 -17.37
CA ASP A 277 11.85 25.80 -16.58
C ASP A 277 12.24 26.08 -15.12
N GLU A 278 12.44 27.34 -14.76
CA GLU A 278 12.82 27.76 -13.40
C GLU A 278 11.73 27.41 -12.36
N GLN A 279 10.43 27.48 -12.73
CA GLN A 279 9.33 27.10 -11.85
C GLN A 279 9.48 25.63 -11.42
N GLN A 280 9.70 24.74 -12.39
CA GLN A 280 9.85 23.30 -12.12
C GLN A 280 11.13 23.02 -11.34
N ALA A 281 12.24 23.68 -11.68
CA ALA A 281 13.51 23.53 -10.98
C ALA A 281 13.40 23.96 -9.51
N ALA A 282 12.71 25.08 -9.24
CA ALA A 282 12.50 25.60 -7.89
C ALA A 282 11.61 24.67 -7.04
N VAL A 283 10.52 24.17 -7.60
CA VAL A 283 9.68 23.17 -6.90
C VAL A 283 10.45 21.87 -6.68
N GLY A 284 11.18 21.39 -7.69
CA GLY A 284 12.01 20.19 -7.58
C GLY A 284 13.11 20.30 -6.51
N ALA A 285 13.60 21.50 -6.22
CA ALA A 285 14.62 21.72 -5.20
C ALA A 285 14.11 21.52 -3.76
N ILE A 286 12.80 21.59 -3.52
CA ILE A 286 12.18 21.41 -2.20
C ILE A 286 11.29 20.16 -2.11
N ALA A 287 11.17 19.38 -3.17
CA ALA A 287 10.20 18.29 -3.31
C ALA A 287 10.32 17.17 -2.26
N ASN A 288 11.46 17.07 -1.56
CA ASN A 288 11.66 16.11 -0.48
C ASN A 288 11.31 16.66 0.91
N ASP A 289 11.05 17.97 1.00
CA ASP A 289 10.83 18.68 2.27
C ASP A 289 9.52 19.48 2.26
N ASP A 290 8.78 19.49 1.14
CA ASP A 290 7.53 20.21 1.03
C ASP A 290 6.33 19.40 1.54
N ALA A 291 5.11 19.92 1.38
CA ALA A 291 3.88 19.29 1.83
C ALA A 291 3.31 18.28 0.82
N PHE A 292 3.97 18.02 -0.30
CA PHE A 292 3.42 17.22 -1.39
C PHE A 292 4.19 15.94 -1.62
N ASN A 293 3.50 14.80 -1.54
CA ASN A 293 3.95 13.51 -2.05
C ASN A 293 2.72 12.68 -2.42
N TRP A 294 2.85 11.75 -3.34
CA TRP A 294 1.77 10.80 -3.66
C TRP A 294 1.55 9.75 -2.56
N GLY A 295 2.56 9.53 -1.70
CA GLY A 295 2.46 8.66 -0.53
C GLY A 295 2.82 7.20 -0.79
N TYR A 296 3.47 6.85 -1.91
CA TYR A 296 3.89 5.47 -2.22
C TYR A 296 5.18 5.05 -1.51
N ASP A 297 5.39 5.49 -0.29
CA ASP A 297 6.54 5.22 0.56
C ASP A 297 6.14 4.92 2.01
N PRO A 298 5.49 3.75 2.21
CA PRO A 298 4.88 3.37 3.47
C PRO A 298 5.89 3.18 4.59
N VAL A 299 5.50 3.64 5.80
CA VAL A 299 6.20 3.39 7.06
C VAL A 299 5.32 2.56 7.99
N HIS A 300 4.07 2.98 8.25
CA HIS A 300 3.10 2.23 9.04
C HIS A 300 1.79 2.05 8.26
N TYR A 301 1.48 0.81 7.92
CA TYR A 301 0.32 0.48 7.08
C TYR A 301 -1.04 0.79 7.73
N GLY A 302 -1.16 0.59 9.06
CA GLY A 302 -2.43 0.65 9.80
C GLY A 302 -2.77 2.00 10.43
N VAL A 303 -2.11 3.08 10.03
CA VAL A 303 -2.30 4.41 10.63
C VAL A 303 -2.62 5.43 9.55
N PRO A 304 -3.64 6.29 9.70
CA PRO A 304 -3.88 7.39 8.78
C PRO A 304 -2.70 8.39 8.77
N GLU A 305 -2.38 8.93 7.60
CA GLU A 305 -1.31 9.90 7.38
C GLU A 305 -1.49 11.16 8.25
N GLY A 306 -0.44 11.57 8.96
CA GLY A 306 -0.49 12.69 9.90
C GLY A 306 -0.44 14.06 9.23
N SER A 307 0.23 14.19 8.08
CA SER A 307 0.26 15.46 7.34
C SER A 307 -1.12 15.87 6.82
N TYR A 308 -2.05 14.93 6.68
CA TYR A 308 -3.44 15.19 6.31
C TYR A 308 -4.36 15.46 7.49
N ALA A 309 -3.89 15.34 8.73
CA ALA A 309 -4.64 15.73 9.92
C ALA A 309 -4.35 17.19 10.32
N THR A 310 -5.27 17.81 11.07
CA THR A 310 -5.04 19.16 11.62
C THR A 310 -4.03 19.16 12.76
N ASP A 311 -3.90 18.03 13.46
CA ASP A 311 -2.85 17.75 14.44
C ASP A 311 -2.23 16.38 14.12
N PRO A 312 -0.94 16.32 13.76
CA PRO A 312 -0.27 15.07 13.45
C PRO A 312 0.03 14.20 14.67
N ASP A 313 -0.06 14.74 15.90
CA ASP A 313 0.20 13.98 17.11
C ASP A 313 -1.06 13.27 17.64
N GLY A 314 -1.02 11.95 17.74
CA GLY A 314 -2.06 11.15 18.37
C GLY A 314 -3.36 11.05 17.57
N SER A 315 -4.50 11.27 18.22
CA SER A 315 -5.79 10.76 17.75
C SER A 315 -6.53 11.61 16.71
N ALA A 316 -6.10 12.84 16.43
CA ALA A 316 -6.79 13.70 15.45
C ALA A 316 -6.87 13.02 14.07
N ARG A 317 -5.76 12.37 13.61
CA ARG A 317 -5.71 11.62 12.35
C ARG A 317 -6.79 10.53 12.26
N VAL A 318 -7.09 9.86 13.37
CA VAL A 318 -8.12 8.81 13.44
C VAL A 318 -9.52 9.40 13.27
N VAL A 319 -9.84 10.45 14.04
CA VAL A 319 -11.16 11.09 14.03
C VAL A 319 -11.44 11.78 12.69
N GLU A 320 -10.44 12.47 12.14
CA GLU A 320 -10.60 13.22 10.90
C GLU A 320 -10.71 12.31 9.68
N PHE A 321 -9.96 11.21 9.59
CA PHE A 321 -10.14 10.22 8.54
C PHE A 321 -11.56 9.62 8.56
N ARG A 322 -12.07 9.26 9.74
CA ARG A 322 -13.46 8.79 9.91
C ARG A 322 -14.48 9.85 9.50
N SER A 323 -14.23 11.10 9.86
CA SER A 323 -15.10 12.22 9.46
C SER A 323 -15.12 12.43 7.94
N MET A 324 -13.98 12.25 7.27
CA MET A 324 -13.88 12.26 5.80
C MET A 324 -14.73 11.14 5.20
N VAL A 325 -14.60 9.90 5.66
CA VAL A 325 -15.40 8.76 5.18
C VAL A 325 -16.90 9.02 5.40
N GLN A 326 -17.28 9.59 6.56
CA GLN A 326 -18.65 9.98 6.85
C GLN A 326 -19.14 11.10 5.92
N GLY A 327 -18.30 12.10 5.63
CA GLY A 327 -18.58 13.18 4.68
C GLY A 327 -18.83 12.66 3.26
N LEU A 328 -17.98 11.76 2.77
CA LEU A 328 -18.15 11.11 1.47
C LEU A 328 -19.45 10.29 1.41
N ASN A 329 -19.75 9.49 2.46
CA ASN A 329 -21.01 8.73 2.50
C ASN A 329 -22.26 9.63 2.52
N LYS A 330 -22.20 10.81 3.17
CA LYS A 330 -23.28 11.80 3.22
C LYS A 330 -23.66 12.30 1.82
N ILE A 331 -22.69 12.47 0.93
CA ILE A 331 -22.91 12.92 -0.46
C ILE A 331 -23.14 11.77 -1.45
N GLY A 332 -23.22 10.53 -0.97
CA GLY A 332 -23.54 9.36 -1.79
C GLY A 332 -22.34 8.59 -2.33
N LEU A 333 -21.12 8.85 -1.84
CA LEU A 333 -19.89 8.22 -2.30
C LEU A 333 -19.33 7.25 -1.25
N ARG A 334 -18.74 6.16 -1.72
CA ARG A 334 -17.98 5.18 -0.93
C ARG A 334 -16.48 5.46 -1.07
N THR A 335 -15.67 4.87 -0.19
CA THR A 335 -14.22 5.10 -0.12
C THR A 335 -13.45 3.85 -0.49
N VAL A 336 -12.50 3.99 -1.41
CA VAL A 336 -11.47 3.00 -1.72
C VAL A 336 -10.13 3.57 -1.25
N CYS A 337 -9.34 2.77 -0.53
CA CYS A 337 -7.98 3.15 -0.14
C CYS A 337 -6.95 2.49 -1.07
N ASP A 338 -5.97 3.28 -1.49
CA ASP A 338 -4.74 2.76 -2.10
C ASP A 338 -3.85 2.16 -1.02
N VAL A 339 -3.37 0.94 -1.23
CA VAL A 339 -2.54 0.22 -0.27
C VAL A 339 -1.26 -0.29 -0.93
N VAL A 340 -0.14 -0.01 -0.29
CA VAL A 340 1.21 -0.32 -0.78
C VAL A 340 1.86 -1.34 0.13
N TYR A 341 1.51 -2.60 -0.01
CA TYR A 341 2.11 -3.68 0.78
C TYR A 341 3.31 -4.34 0.09
N ASN A 342 3.58 -3.97 -1.15
CA ASN A 342 4.65 -4.57 -1.95
C ASN A 342 6.06 -4.13 -1.52
N HIS A 343 6.19 -2.99 -0.82
CA HIS A 343 7.45 -2.48 -0.29
C HIS A 343 7.26 -1.64 0.98
N THR A 344 8.37 -1.25 1.61
CA THR A 344 8.45 -0.18 2.62
C THR A 344 9.47 0.87 2.17
N LEU A 345 9.31 2.11 2.61
CA LEU A 345 10.25 3.20 2.33
C LEU A 345 11.68 2.80 2.68
N SER A 346 11.87 2.19 3.84
CA SER A 346 13.19 1.88 4.38
C SER A 346 13.25 0.49 5.02
N ALA A 347 14.46 -0.06 5.08
CA ALA A 347 14.80 -1.29 5.79
C ALA A 347 16.17 -1.15 6.47
N GLY A 348 16.55 -2.15 7.26
CA GLY A 348 17.82 -2.17 7.99
C GLY A 348 17.76 -1.50 9.36
N PRO A 349 18.82 -1.67 10.16
CA PRO A 349 18.82 -1.29 11.57
C PRO A 349 19.04 0.22 11.83
N THR A 350 19.62 0.94 10.88
CA THR A 350 20.11 2.32 11.09
C THR A 350 19.21 3.40 10.52
N ASP A 351 18.35 3.07 9.55
CA ASP A 351 17.44 4.03 8.96
C ASP A 351 16.32 4.39 9.93
N GLY A 352 16.05 5.69 10.11
CA GLY A 352 15.02 6.19 11.03
C GLY A 352 13.62 5.72 10.69
N LYS A 353 13.31 5.55 9.41
CA LYS A 353 12.00 5.14 8.88
C LYS A 353 11.85 3.60 8.73
N SER A 354 12.87 2.82 9.04
CA SER A 354 12.77 1.36 9.05
C SER A 354 12.00 0.89 10.28
N VAL A 355 10.98 0.07 10.08
CA VAL A 355 10.15 -0.52 11.15
C VAL A 355 10.29 -2.04 11.16
N LEU A 356 9.86 -2.71 10.11
CA LEU A 356 9.74 -4.16 10.05
C LEU A 356 11.09 -4.88 10.23
N ASP A 357 12.13 -4.40 9.55
CA ASP A 357 13.46 -5.05 9.58
C ASP A 357 14.24 -4.74 10.88
N LYS A 358 13.88 -3.69 11.62
CA LYS A 358 14.37 -3.47 12.99
C LYS A 358 13.75 -4.45 13.99
N CYS A 359 12.49 -4.84 13.77
CA CYS A 359 11.80 -5.80 14.62
C CYS A 359 12.28 -7.23 14.36
N VAL A 360 12.31 -7.65 13.09
CA VAL A 360 12.69 -9.03 12.70
C VAL A 360 13.60 -9.00 11.48
N PRO A 361 14.90 -8.76 11.69
CA PRO A 361 15.87 -8.69 10.59
C PRO A 361 15.83 -9.92 9.68
N GLY A 362 15.70 -9.66 8.36
CA GLY A 362 15.76 -10.70 7.34
C GLY A 362 14.48 -11.53 7.17
N TYR A 363 13.34 -11.07 7.70
CA TYR A 363 12.07 -11.81 7.61
C TYR A 363 11.00 -11.12 6.76
N TYR A 364 10.68 -9.88 7.05
CA TYR A 364 9.56 -9.18 6.39
C TYR A 364 9.89 -8.68 4.98
N HIS A 365 11.19 -8.52 4.67
CA HIS A 365 11.64 -8.07 3.36
C HIS A 365 12.21 -9.22 2.55
N ARG A 366 11.88 -9.22 1.25
CA ARG A 366 12.42 -10.19 0.30
C ARG A 366 13.90 -9.91 0.03
N ARG A 367 14.69 -10.98 0.04
CA ARG A 367 16.13 -10.89 -0.19
C ARG A 367 16.53 -11.83 -1.31
N ASN A 368 17.54 -11.41 -2.08
CA ASN A 368 18.15 -12.25 -3.10
C ASN A 368 19.07 -13.31 -2.47
N MET A 369 19.70 -14.14 -3.32
CA MET A 369 20.56 -15.23 -2.86
C MET A 369 21.82 -14.74 -2.13
N ASP A 370 22.27 -13.50 -2.39
CA ASP A 370 23.40 -12.86 -1.73
C ASP A 370 23.01 -12.17 -0.41
N GLY A 371 21.73 -12.15 -0.07
CA GLY A 371 21.19 -11.57 1.15
C GLY A 371 20.87 -10.08 1.06
N PHE A 372 20.98 -9.44 -0.11
CA PHE A 372 20.57 -8.06 -0.32
C PHE A 372 19.07 -7.96 -0.52
N TYR A 373 18.48 -6.81 -0.18
CA TYR A 373 17.06 -6.55 -0.42
C TYR A 373 16.76 -6.59 -1.92
N GLU A 374 15.67 -7.26 -2.29
CA GLU A 374 15.04 -7.02 -3.57
C GLU A 374 14.37 -5.64 -3.55
N ASN A 375 14.58 -4.87 -4.61
CA ASN A 375 14.08 -3.50 -4.74
C ASN A 375 13.58 -3.20 -6.15
N SER A 376 13.00 -4.19 -6.78
CA SER A 376 12.49 -4.12 -8.16
C SER A 376 11.24 -3.25 -8.31
N THR A 377 10.58 -2.91 -7.19
CA THR A 377 9.44 -1.99 -7.18
C THR A 377 9.96 -0.53 -7.19
N CYS A 378 10.03 0.07 -6.04
CA CYS A 378 10.59 1.39 -5.83
C CYS A 378 11.71 1.30 -4.78
N CYS A 379 11.45 0.53 -3.74
CA CYS A 379 12.22 0.51 -2.50
C CYS A 379 12.41 -0.94 -2.03
N ASN A 380 12.39 -1.21 -0.72
CA ASN A 380 12.67 -2.55 -0.20
C ASN A 380 11.43 -3.45 -0.27
N ASN A 381 11.42 -4.43 -1.18
CA ASN A 381 10.29 -5.31 -1.41
C ASN A 381 9.95 -6.16 -0.18
N THR A 382 8.67 -6.28 0.13
CA THR A 382 8.19 -7.13 1.21
C THR A 382 8.03 -8.59 0.75
N ALA A 383 8.10 -9.51 1.70
CA ALA A 383 8.05 -10.95 1.49
C ALA A 383 6.69 -11.52 1.93
N SER A 384 5.62 -11.27 1.15
CA SER A 384 4.28 -11.79 1.44
C SER A 384 4.16 -13.33 1.34
N GLU A 385 5.22 -14.00 0.90
CA GLU A 385 5.40 -15.44 1.00
C GLU A 385 5.69 -15.92 2.42
N ASN A 386 6.07 -15.03 3.35
CA ASN A 386 6.29 -15.33 4.76
C ASN A 386 4.99 -15.11 5.56
N SER A 387 4.65 -16.04 6.45
CA SER A 387 3.34 -16.12 7.12
C SER A 387 2.98 -14.88 7.93
N MET A 388 3.95 -14.25 8.62
CA MET A 388 3.67 -13.06 9.43
C MET A 388 3.59 -11.78 8.61
N MET A 389 4.22 -11.71 7.41
CA MET A 389 3.96 -10.62 6.47
C MET A 389 2.59 -10.77 5.82
N GLU A 390 2.23 -11.98 5.39
CA GLU A 390 0.88 -12.29 4.91
C GLU A 390 -0.17 -11.90 5.95
N ARG A 391 0.06 -12.26 7.21
CA ARG A 391 -0.83 -11.93 8.32
C ARG A 391 -0.95 -10.42 8.54
N LEU A 392 0.15 -9.69 8.56
CA LEU A 392 0.15 -8.24 8.74
C LEU A 392 -0.74 -7.56 7.67
N ILE A 393 -0.62 -7.98 6.40
CA ILE A 393 -1.45 -7.48 5.31
C ILE A 393 -2.94 -7.75 5.56
N VAL A 394 -3.29 -8.98 5.94
CA VAL A 394 -4.70 -9.37 6.17
C VAL A 394 -5.29 -8.64 7.37
N ASP A 395 -4.58 -8.61 8.49
CA ASP A 395 -5.02 -7.94 9.73
C ASP A 395 -5.24 -6.45 9.50
N ASP A 396 -4.37 -5.83 8.70
CA ASP A 396 -4.42 -4.41 8.41
C ASP A 396 -5.59 -4.05 7.50
N LEU A 397 -5.84 -4.82 6.45
CA LEU A 397 -7.01 -4.64 5.58
C LEU A 397 -8.33 -4.79 6.36
N VAL A 398 -8.40 -5.78 7.27
CA VAL A 398 -9.57 -5.95 8.15
C VAL A 398 -9.74 -4.75 9.08
N HIS A 399 -8.64 -4.21 9.62
CA HIS A 399 -8.65 -2.99 10.42
C HIS A 399 -9.23 -1.80 9.63
N TRP A 400 -8.71 -1.50 8.44
CA TRP A 400 -9.22 -0.42 7.61
C TRP A 400 -10.70 -0.59 7.26
N ALA A 401 -11.11 -1.81 6.91
CA ALA A 401 -12.50 -2.11 6.57
C ALA A 401 -13.45 -1.96 7.77
N ARG A 402 -13.08 -2.50 8.93
CA ARG A 402 -13.93 -2.51 10.13
C ARG A 402 -13.89 -1.17 10.86
N ASP A 403 -12.68 -0.66 11.14
CA ASP A 403 -12.52 0.46 12.07
C ASP A 403 -12.60 1.81 11.37
N TYR A 404 -12.33 1.90 10.07
CA TYR A 404 -12.50 3.09 9.24
C TYR A 404 -13.63 2.97 8.20
N LYS A 405 -14.28 1.81 8.13
CA LYS A 405 -15.40 1.56 7.21
C LYS A 405 -15.06 1.84 5.74
N VAL A 406 -13.85 1.45 5.31
CA VAL A 406 -13.40 1.52 3.93
C VAL A 406 -14.15 0.48 3.09
N ASP A 407 -14.53 0.84 1.86
CA ASP A 407 -15.42 0.05 0.99
C ASP A 407 -14.68 -0.73 -0.11
N GLY A 408 -13.37 -0.53 -0.25
CA GLY A 408 -12.54 -1.24 -1.21
C GLY A 408 -11.06 -0.90 -1.07
N PHE A 409 -10.22 -1.69 -1.71
CA PHE A 409 -8.77 -1.51 -1.68
C PHE A 409 -8.17 -1.67 -3.08
N ARG A 410 -7.37 -0.69 -3.49
CA ARG A 410 -6.50 -0.79 -4.67
C ARG A 410 -5.10 -1.14 -4.19
N PHE A 411 -4.57 -2.24 -4.68
CA PHE A 411 -3.21 -2.66 -4.37
C PHE A 411 -2.23 -2.11 -5.39
N ASP A 412 -1.33 -1.27 -4.93
CA ASP A 412 -0.14 -0.90 -5.67
C ASP A 412 0.70 -2.15 -5.95
N LEU A 413 1.19 -2.30 -7.18
CA LEU A 413 2.02 -3.42 -7.64
C LEU A 413 1.56 -4.78 -7.06
N MET A 414 0.26 -5.06 -7.13
CA MET A 414 -0.37 -6.28 -6.59
C MET A 414 0.30 -7.57 -7.07
N GLY A 415 0.90 -7.53 -8.28
CA GLY A 415 1.67 -8.64 -8.84
C GLY A 415 2.89 -9.05 -8.01
N HIS A 416 3.38 -8.21 -7.10
CA HIS A 416 4.46 -8.55 -6.15
C HIS A 416 3.97 -9.24 -4.87
N ILE A 417 2.65 -9.27 -4.65
CA ILE A 417 2.02 -9.96 -3.51
C ILE A 417 1.65 -11.40 -3.93
N MET A 418 1.80 -12.34 -3.01
CA MET A 418 1.39 -13.72 -3.29
C MET A 418 -0.13 -13.85 -3.43
N LEU A 419 -0.58 -14.61 -4.41
CA LEU A 419 -2.00 -14.82 -4.69
C LEU A 419 -2.75 -15.35 -3.46
N ARG A 420 -2.14 -16.25 -2.70
CA ARG A 420 -2.74 -16.80 -1.46
C ARG A 420 -3.04 -15.71 -0.45
N THR A 421 -2.19 -14.69 -0.33
CA THR A 421 -2.38 -13.53 0.56
C THR A 421 -3.59 -12.71 0.14
N ILE A 422 -3.72 -12.42 -1.15
CA ILE A 422 -4.89 -11.71 -1.71
C ILE A 422 -6.18 -12.50 -1.50
N ILE A 423 -6.15 -13.83 -1.69
CA ILE A 423 -7.32 -14.69 -1.44
C ILE A 423 -7.69 -14.69 0.05
N LYS A 424 -6.71 -14.82 0.94
CA LYS A 424 -6.96 -14.75 2.40
C LYS A 424 -7.54 -13.40 2.81
N ALA A 425 -7.00 -12.30 2.26
CA ALA A 425 -7.52 -10.95 2.50
C ALA A 425 -8.98 -10.83 2.03
N ARG A 426 -9.27 -11.25 0.80
CA ARG A 426 -10.64 -11.28 0.25
C ARG A 426 -11.59 -12.06 1.16
N ASP A 427 -11.20 -13.26 1.58
CA ASP A 427 -12.06 -14.13 2.39
C ASP A 427 -12.24 -13.58 3.81
N ALA A 428 -11.20 -13.01 4.41
CA ALA A 428 -11.28 -12.34 5.71
C ALA A 428 -12.22 -11.13 5.66
N LEU A 429 -12.09 -10.28 4.65
CA LEU A 429 -12.97 -9.14 4.44
C LEU A 429 -14.42 -9.58 4.19
N ALA A 430 -14.64 -10.57 3.32
CA ALA A 430 -15.98 -11.10 3.02
C ALA A 430 -16.67 -11.72 4.25
N SER A 431 -15.93 -12.09 5.28
CA SER A 431 -16.46 -12.62 6.54
C SER A 431 -17.04 -11.56 7.47
N LEU A 432 -16.74 -10.27 7.24
CA LEU A 432 -17.25 -9.16 8.04
C LEU A 432 -18.76 -8.98 7.85
N THR A 433 -19.48 -8.72 8.93
CA THR A 433 -20.94 -8.58 8.92
C THR A 433 -21.41 -7.29 9.58
N MET A 434 -22.55 -6.77 9.10
CA MET A 434 -23.18 -5.60 9.71
C MET A 434 -23.51 -5.79 11.20
N GLU A 435 -23.87 -7.01 11.62
CA GLU A 435 -24.25 -7.31 12.99
C GLU A 435 -23.05 -7.29 13.95
N LYS A 436 -21.93 -7.88 13.54
CA LYS A 436 -20.75 -8.06 14.37
C LYS A 436 -19.74 -6.91 14.21
N ASP A 437 -19.53 -6.47 12.97
CA ASP A 437 -18.42 -5.62 12.59
C ASP A 437 -18.86 -4.22 12.15
N GLY A 438 -20.16 -4.00 11.96
CA GLY A 438 -20.74 -2.73 11.50
C GLY A 438 -20.45 -2.41 10.02
N VAL A 439 -20.04 -3.40 9.24
CA VAL A 439 -19.77 -3.31 7.80
C VAL A 439 -20.26 -4.58 7.08
N ASP A 440 -20.66 -4.45 5.81
CA ASP A 440 -20.98 -5.60 4.95
C ASP A 440 -19.77 -5.96 4.08
N GLY A 441 -19.02 -6.96 4.49
CA GLY A 441 -17.82 -7.40 3.81
C GLY A 441 -18.03 -7.88 2.37
N ARG A 442 -19.25 -8.29 2.00
CA ARG A 442 -19.57 -8.72 0.63
C ARG A 442 -19.51 -7.58 -0.39
N SER A 443 -19.63 -6.34 0.08
CA SER A 443 -19.55 -5.13 -0.75
C SER A 443 -18.14 -4.52 -0.81
N ILE A 444 -17.14 -5.16 -0.20
CA ILE A 444 -15.75 -4.69 -0.23
C ILE A 444 -15.04 -5.28 -1.45
N TYR A 445 -14.56 -4.42 -2.33
CA TYR A 445 -13.90 -4.83 -3.56
C TYR A 445 -12.38 -4.71 -3.47
N LEU A 446 -11.69 -5.73 -3.94
CA LEU A 446 -10.23 -5.75 -4.08
C LEU A 446 -9.85 -5.70 -5.55
N TYR A 447 -8.95 -4.79 -5.90
CA TYR A 447 -8.35 -4.71 -7.22
C TYR A 447 -6.95 -4.08 -7.15
N GLY A 448 -6.20 -4.12 -8.23
CA GLY A 448 -4.88 -3.51 -8.24
C GLY A 448 -4.09 -3.76 -9.52
N GLU A 449 -2.80 -3.48 -9.46
CA GLU A 449 -1.87 -3.63 -10.55
C GLU A 449 -1.31 -5.05 -10.60
N GLY A 450 -1.87 -5.87 -11.47
CA GLY A 450 -1.50 -7.28 -11.61
C GLY A 450 -0.30 -7.52 -12.54
N TRP A 451 0.71 -6.66 -12.54
CA TRP A 451 1.87 -6.80 -13.41
C TRP A 451 2.79 -7.91 -12.94
N ASP A 452 3.29 -8.71 -13.90
CA ASP A 452 4.14 -9.89 -13.66
C ASP A 452 5.57 -9.61 -14.17
N TYR A 453 6.45 -9.17 -13.29
CA TYR A 453 7.81 -8.78 -13.65
C TYR A 453 8.82 -8.97 -12.50
N ALA A 454 10.09 -8.78 -12.80
CA ALA A 454 11.23 -8.84 -11.88
C ALA A 454 11.38 -10.21 -11.16
N GLU A 455 11.72 -10.23 -9.86
CA GLU A 455 12.03 -11.47 -9.12
C GLU A 455 10.82 -12.40 -8.96
N VAL A 456 9.60 -11.87 -9.00
CA VAL A 456 8.36 -12.67 -8.87
C VAL A 456 7.83 -13.19 -10.21
N GLU A 457 8.35 -12.69 -11.33
CA GLU A 457 7.87 -13.00 -12.68
C GLU A 457 7.75 -14.50 -12.90
N ARG A 458 6.62 -14.92 -13.51
CA ARG A 458 6.32 -16.33 -13.83
C ARG A 458 6.32 -17.23 -12.60
N ASN A 459 5.85 -16.72 -11.47
CA ASN A 459 5.73 -17.48 -10.23
C ASN A 459 7.08 -18.00 -9.66
N ARG A 460 8.20 -17.31 -9.90
CA ARG A 460 9.54 -17.77 -9.46
C ARG A 460 9.69 -17.85 -7.95
N VAL A 461 9.03 -16.99 -7.19
CA VAL A 461 9.04 -17.00 -5.72
C VAL A 461 7.88 -17.82 -5.17
N GLY A 462 6.72 -17.71 -5.81
CA GLY A 462 5.46 -18.36 -5.49
C GLY A 462 4.40 -17.88 -6.46
N VAL A 463 3.21 -18.46 -6.44
CA VAL A 463 2.10 -17.99 -7.28
C VAL A 463 1.74 -16.57 -6.84
N ASN A 464 2.07 -15.60 -7.70
CA ASN A 464 1.85 -14.19 -7.44
C ASN A 464 0.47 -13.71 -7.95
N ALA A 465 0.00 -12.55 -7.45
CA ALA A 465 -1.30 -11.99 -7.84
C ALA A 465 -1.24 -11.21 -9.17
N SER A 466 -0.66 -11.85 -10.20
CA SER A 466 -0.64 -11.29 -11.55
C SER A 466 -2.00 -11.40 -12.24
N GLN A 467 -2.24 -10.57 -13.26
CA GLN A 467 -3.50 -10.55 -14.01
C GLN A 467 -3.95 -11.95 -14.45
N LEU A 468 -3.02 -12.80 -14.91
CA LEU A 468 -3.34 -14.14 -15.37
C LEU A 468 -3.71 -15.10 -14.24
N ASN A 469 -3.08 -14.94 -13.07
CA ASN A 469 -3.31 -15.78 -11.90
C ASN A 469 -4.60 -15.39 -11.15
N LEU A 470 -5.07 -14.15 -11.30
CA LEU A 470 -6.30 -13.64 -10.66
C LEU A 470 -7.59 -14.20 -11.26
N ALA A 471 -7.55 -14.77 -12.46
CA ALA A 471 -8.74 -15.27 -13.14
C ALA A 471 -9.50 -16.33 -12.32
N GLY A 472 -10.77 -16.09 -12.03
CA GLY A 472 -11.64 -16.94 -11.22
C GLY A 472 -11.59 -16.63 -9.72
N THR A 473 -10.87 -15.58 -9.31
CA THR A 473 -10.80 -15.16 -7.91
C THR A 473 -11.84 -14.10 -7.52
N GLY A 474 -12.40 -13.39 -8.49
CA GLY A 474 -13.27 -12.23 -8.27
C GLY A 474 -12.52 -10.96 -7.85
N VAL A 475 -11.17 -10.99 -7.82
CA VAL A 475 -10.32 -9.82 -7.58
C VAL A 475 -9.97 -9.16 -8.90
N GLY A 476 -10.07 -7.83 -8.98
CA GLY A 476 -9.87 -7.08 -10.21
C GLY A 476 -8.42 -6.71 -10.47
N SER A 477 -8.12 -6.47 -11.74
CA SER A 477 -6.87 -5.84 -12.14
C SER A 477 -7.11 -4.77 -13.20
N PHE A 478 -6.23 -3.76 -13.23
CA PHE A 478 -6.31 -2.69 -14.23
C PHE A 478 -6.16 -3.22 -15.64
N ASN A 479 -7.02 -2.72 -16.54
CA ASN A 479 -7.06 -3.14 -17.92
C ASN A 479 -6.16 -2.29 -18.82
N ASP A 480 -4.88 -2.62 -18.86
CA ASP A 480 -3.90 -1.92 -19.70
C ASP A 480 -4.23 -2.01 -21.18
N ARG A 481 -4.84 -3.14 -21.63
CA ARG A 481 -5.19 -3.34 -23.04
C ARG A 481 -6.18 -2.30 -23.54
N LEU A 482 -7.16 -1.93 -22.68
CA LEU A 482 -8.12 -0.87 -23.01
C LEU A 482 -7.43 0.48 -23.11
N ARG A 483 -6.66 0.84 -22.07
CA ARG A 483 -5.92 2.11 -22.05
C ARG A 483 -5.03 2.25 -23.27
N GLU A 484 -4.16 1.29 -23.54
CA GLU A 484 -3.22 1.30 -24.66
C GLU A 484 -3.92 1.28 -26.02
N GLY A 485 -5.00 0.51 -26.17
CA GLY A 485 -5.78 0.49 -27.41
C GLY A 485 -6.47 1.81 -27.70
N ILE A 486 -6.98 2.50 -26.66
CA ILE A 486 -7.69 3.77 -26.80
C ILE A 486 -6.71 4.93 -26.98
N MET A 487 -5.73 5.09 -26.07
CA MET A 487 -4.82 6.21 -26.02
C MET A 487 -3.63 6.04 -26.96
N GLY A 488 -3.12 4.83 -27.10
CA GLY A 488 -1.89 4.47 -27.77
C GLY A 488 -0.69 4.42 -26.83
N GLY A 489 0.35 3.70 -27.25
CA GLY A 489 1.61 3.58 -26.52
C GLY A 489 1.49 2.76 -25.22
N SER A 490 2.36 3.08 -24.29
CA SER A 490 2.40 2.50 -22.95
C SER A 490 2.77 3.61 -21.94
N PRO A 491 2.62 3.39 -20.61
CA PRO A 491 2.95 4.41 -19.60
C PRO A 491 4.37 4.94 -19.69
N PHE A 492 5.31 4.09 -20.13
CA PHE A 492 6.74 4.41 -20.26
C PHE A 492 7.16 4.70 -21.71
N GLY A 493 6.18 4.74 -22.64
CA GLY A 493 6.42 5.00 -24.05
C GLY A 493 6.46 6.50 -24.38
N ASP A 494 6.66 6.80 -25.68
CA ASP A 494 6.58 8.19 -26.13
C ASP A 494 5.13 8.70 -26.07
N PRO A 495 4.84 9.81 -25.38
CA PRO A 495 3.49 10.34 -25.19
C PRO A 495 2.82 10.80 -26.49
N ARG A 496 3.58 10.96 -27.60
CA ARG A 496 3.06 11.28 -28.92
C ARG A 496 2.47 10.07 -29.65
N THR A 497 2.64 8.86 -29.12
CA THR A 497 2.08 7.62 -29.72
C THR A 497 0.56 7.66 -29.65
N GLN A 498 -0.09 7.51 -30.82
CA GLN A 498 -1.54 7.59 -30.94
C GLN A 498 -2.17 6.18 -30.93
N GLY A 499 -3.40 6.07 -30.41
CA GLY A 499 -4.28 4.91 -30.45
C GLY A 499 -5.58 5.24 -31.19
N VAL A 500 -6.60 4.39 -30.97
CA VAL A 500 -7.90 4.49 -31.70
C VAL A 500 -8.56 5.85 -31.54
N LEU A 501 -8.63 6.40 -30.32
CA LEU A 501 -9.33 7.67 -30.07
C LEU A 501 -8.42 8.90 -30.11
N THR A 502 -7.11 8.73 -30.17
CA THR A 502 -6.16 9.85 -30.27
C THR A 502 -5.71 10.14 -31.70
N GLY A 503 -6.31 9.44 -32.69
CA GLY A 503 -6.22 9.80 -34.09
C GLY A 503 -5.24 8.96 -34.92
N LEU A 504 -4.72 7.85 -34.40
CA LEU A 504 -3.87 6.94 -35.19
C LEU A 504 -4.51 6.62 -36.54
N PHE A 505 -3.78 6.79 -37.64
CA PHE A 505 -4.21 6.63 -39.01
C PHE A 505 -5.22 7.68 -39.53
N PHE A 506 -6.24 8.05 -38.73
CA PHE A 506 -7.32 8.97 -39.18
C PHE A 506 -6.94 10.46 -39.12
N ALA A 507 -6.12 10.82 -38.13
CA ALA A 507 -5.61 12.17 -37.93
C ALA A 507 -4.19 12.11 -37.33
N PRO A 508 -3.18 11.64 -38.10
CA PRO A 508 -1.84 11.42 -37.57
C PRO A 508 -1.17 12.75 -37.20
N ASN A 509 -0.51 12.77 -36.04
CA ASN A 509 0.18 13.93 -35.52
C ASN A 509 1.60 14.17 -36.10
N GLY A 510 2.00 13.40 -37.10
CA GLY A 510 3.32 13.51 -37.73
C GLY A 510 4.48 12.83 -36.98
N PHE A 511 4.23 12.13 -35.87
CA PHE A 511 5.26 11.36 -35.18
C PHE A 511 5.76 10.19 -36.05
N ILE A 512 7.00 10.29 -36.52
CA ILE A 512 7.54 9.38 -37.56
C ILE A 512 7.61 7.94 -37.12
N GLU A 513 7.84 7.69 -35.82
CA GLU A 513 7.95 6.32 -35.27
C GLU A 513 6.64 5.56 -35.30
N GLN A 514 5.51 6.22 -35.57
CA GLN A 514 4.24 5.55 -35.82
C GLN A 514 4.20 4.79 -37.14
N GLY A 515 5.19 5.02 -38.02
CA GLY A 515 5.36 4.34 -39.29
C GLY A 515 4.48 4.90 -40.40
N THR A 516 4.41 4.15 -41.51
CA THR A 516 3.62 4.53 -42.70
C THR A 516 2.11 4.45 -42.41
N ALA A 517 1.29 5.00 -43.32
CA ALA A 517 -0.17 4.93 -43.24
C ALA A 517 -0.66 3.46 -43.16
N ASP A 518 -0.03 2.53 -43.89
CA ASP A 518 -0.39 1.12 -43.82
C ASP A 518 -0.05 0.52 -42.45
N ASN A 519 1.10 0.85 -41.86
CA ASN A 519 1.46 0.42 -40.51
C ASN A 519 0.46 0.95 -39.48
N GLN A 520 0.10 2.24 -39.58
CA GLN A 520 -0.88 2.86 -38.67
C GLN A 520 -2.27 2.24 -38.81
N ARG A 521 -2.68 1.92 -40.03
CA ARG A 521 -3.96 1.23 -40.30
C ARG A 521 -3.99 -0.17 -39.65
N ASP A 522 -2.94 -0.95 -39.81
CA ASP A 522 -2.86 -2.29 -39.22
C ASP A 522 -2.90 -2.22 -37.70
N ARG A 523 -2.22 -1.25 -37.09
CA ARG A 523 -2.26 -1.00 -35.64
C ARG A 523 -3.63 -0.59 -35.14
N VAL A 524 -4.33 0.33 -35.82
CA VAL A 524 -5.70 0.72 -35.44
C VAL A 524 -6.62 -0.50 -35.42
N MET A 525 -6.51 -1.39 -36.42
CA MET A 525 -7.32 -2.61 -36.48
C MET A 525 -6.99 -3.58 -35.33
N GLU A 526 -5.73 -3.64 -34.93
CA GLU A 526 -5.30 -4.43 -33.75
C GLU A 526 -5.79 -3.83 -32.44
N ASP A 527 -5.67 -2.51 -32.29
CA ASP A 527 -6.15 -1.80 -31.10
C ASP A 527 -7.69 -1.88 -30.97
N CYS A 528 -8.41 -1.89 -32.08
CA CYS A 528 -9.86 -2.16 -32.08
C CYS A 528 -10.19 -3.56 -31.50
N GLU A 529 -9.39 -4.59 -31.78
CA GLU A 529 -9.57 -5.91 -31.20
C GLU A 529 -9.42 -5.89 -29.67
N LYS A 530 -8.43 -5.15 -29.16
CA LYS A 530 -8.22 -4.94 -27.71
C LYS A 530 -9.43 -4.24 -27.07
N VAL A 531 -9.91 -3.16 -27.69
CA VAL A 531 -11.07 -2.40 -27.20
C VAL A 531 -12.34 -3.25 -27.19
N ILE A 532 -12.60 -4.02 -28.26
CA ILE A 532 -13.77 -4.93 -28.33
C ILE A 532 -13.74 -5.95 -27.18
N ALA A 533 -12.61 -6.60 -26.95
CA ALA A 533 -12.47 -7.57 -25.87
C ALA A 533 -12.56 -6.90 -24.48
N ALA A 534 -11.98 -5.71 -24.33
CA ALA A 534 -12.02 -4.94 -23.09
C ALA A 534 -13.44 -4.51 -22.71
N MET A 535 -14.23 -4.03 -23.66
CA MET A 535 -15.64 -3.68 -23.45
C MET A 535 -16.49 -4.89 -23.03
N ALA A 536 -16.02 -6.11 -23.28
CA ALA A 536 -16.61 -7.35 -22.78
C ALA A 536 -15.95 -7.87 -21.49
N GLY A 537 -15.20 -7.03 -20.75
CA GLY A 537 -14.53 -7.39 -19.49
C GLY A 537 -13.30 -8.30 -19.68
N ASN A 538 -12.62 -8.24 -20.80
CA ASN A 538 -11.44 -9.07 -21.14
C ASN A 538 -11.64 -10.57 -20.87
N LEU A 539 -12.86 -11.05 -21.08
CA LEU A 539 -13.20 -12.45 -20.84
C LEU A 539 -12.43 -13.40 -21.76
N LYS A 540 -11.81 -14.42 -21.18
CA LYS A 540 -11.06 -15.47 -21.91
C LYS A 540 -11.88 -16.12 -23.02
N GLU A 541 -13.14 -16.41 -22.73
CA GLU A 541 -14.02 -17.17 -23.65
C GLU A 541 -14.92 -16.26 -24.52
N TYR A 542 -14.89 -14.94 -24.36
CA TYR A 542 -15.62 -14.02 -25.22
C TYR A 542 -15.09 -14.11 -26.65
N ARG A 543 -15.99 -14.35 -27.61
CA ARG A 543 -15.62 -14.48 -29.01
C ARG A 543 -16.03 -13.25 -29.81
N PHE A 544 -15.11 -12.76 -30.62
CA PHE A 544 -15.34 -11.65 -31.55
C PHE A 544 -14.76 -11.98 -32.94
N ILE A 545 -15.14 -11.21 -33.93
CA ILE A 545 -14.55 -11.32 -35.27
C ILE A 545 -13.28 -10.47 -35.31
N ASN A 546 -12.14 -11.10 -35.50
CA ASN A 546 -10.86 -10.41 -35.59
C ASN A 546 -10.67 -9.72 -36.96
N ARG A 547 -9.63 -8.91 -37.10
CA ARG A 547 -9.29 -8.15 -38.32
C ARG A 547 -9.08 -9.01 -39.57
N LYS A 548 -8.87 -10.30 -39.39
CA LYS A 548 -8.74 -11.28 -40.49
C LYS A 548 -10.07 -11.97 -40.84
N GLY A 549 -11.18 -11.60 -40.19
CA GLY A 549 -12.50 -12.17 -40.43
C GLY A 549 -12.78 -13.50 -39.71
N PHE A 550 -11.94 -13.92 -38.77
CA PHE A 550 -12.11 -15.16 -38.01
C PHE A 550 -12.74 -14.94 -36.65
N SER A 551 -13.62 -15.84 -36.22
CA SER A 551 -14.12 -15.86 -34.85
C SER A 551 -13.02 -16.32 -33.90
N THR A 552 -12.54 -15.41 -33.03
CA THR A 552 -11.42 -15.61 -32.13
C THR A 552 -11.88 -15.39 -30.69
N PRO A 553 -11.58 -16.29 -29.72
CA PRO A 553 -11.84 -16.03 -28.31
C PRO A 553 -10.76 -15.09 -27.75
N GLY A 554 -11.10 -14.32 -26.70
CA GLY A 554 -10.20 -13.36 -26.07
C GLY A 554 -8.85 -13.93 -25.68
N LYS A 555 -8.82 -15.16 -25.18
CA LYS A 555 -7.60 -15.88 -24.79
C LYS A 555 -6.65 -16.21 -25.95
N ASP A 556 -7.11 -16.16 -27.20
CA ASP A 556 -6.30 -16.43 -28.39
C ASP A 556 -5.93 -15.13 -29.14
N ALA A 557 -6.46 -14.00 -28.74
CA ALA A 557 -6.10 -12.69 -29.27
C ALA A 557 -4.81 -12.20 -28.58
N ALA A 558 -3.75 -11.99 -29.36
CA ALA A 558 -2.44 -11.64 -28.84
C ALA A 558 -2.36 -10.19 -28.33
N TRP A 559 -1.63 -10.00 -27.23
CA TRP A 559 -1.20 -8.72 -26.69
C TRP A 559 0.20 -8.87 -26.07
N VAL A 560 1.11 -8.00 -26.39
CA VAL A 560 2.54 -7.94 -25.99
C VAL A 560 2.97 -9.01 -24.97
N GLY A 561 3.38 -10.18 -25.45
CA GLY A 561 3.82 -11.32 -24.61
C GLY A 561 2.73 -12.04 -23.80
N SER A 562 1.45 -11.66 -23.98
CA SER A 562 0.29 -12.22 -23.30
C SER A 562 -0.93 -12.25 -24.23
N ASN A 563 -2.14 -12.40 -23.68
CA ASN A 563 -3.40 -12.41 -24.39
C ASN A 563 -4.29 -11.23 -23.99
N VAL A 564 -5.20 -10.83 -24.90
CA VAL A 564 -6.16 -9.77 -24.63
C VAL A 564 -7.16 -10.23 -23.56
N GLY A 565 -7.71 -11.43 -23.68
CA GLY A 565 -8.62 -12.02 -22.69
C GLY A 565 -7.88 -12.73 -21.57
N TYR A 566 -7.96 -12.22 -20.36
CA TYR A 566 -7.32 -12.79 -19.17
C TYR A 566 -8.31 -13.10 -18.03
N ALA A 567 -9.47 -12.47 -17.99
CA ALA A 567 -10.47 -12.62 -16.93
C ALA A 567 -11.41 -13.82 -17.14
N ALA A 568 -11.90 -14.40 -16.06
CA ALA A 568 -12.97 -15.39 -16.07
C ALA A 568 -14.35 -14.72 -15.94
N GLU A 569 -14.43 -13.60 -15.18
CA GLU A 569 -15.65 -12.84 -14.93
C GLU A 569 -15.40 -11.34 -15.15
N PRO A 570 -16.42 -10.53 -15.54
CA PRO A 570 -16.26 -9.10 -15.80
C PRO A 570 -15.75 -8.31 -14.58
N ARG A 571 -16.09 -8.76 -13.35
CA ARG A 571 -15.64 -8.11 -12.11
C ARG A 571 -14.14 -8.17 -11.88
N GLU A 572 -13.41 -9.01 -12.62
CA GLU A 572 -11.96 -9.16 -12.51
C GLU A 572 -11.19 -8.15 -13.36
N THR A 573 -11.89 -7.20 -13.98
CA THR A 573 -11.30 -6.22 -14.87
C THR A 573 -11.73 -4.81 -14.47
N VAL A 574 -10.76 -3.91 -14.24
CA VAL A 574 -10.98 -2.48 -14.02
C VAL A 574 -10.66 -1.73 -15.29
N ASN A 575 -11.69 -1.29 -16.02
CA ASN A 575 -11.55 -0.51 -17.24
C ASN A 575 -11.20 0.94 -16.90
N TYR A 576 -10.15 1.46 -17.49
CA TYR A 576 -9.72 2.85 -17.30
C TYR A 576 -9.00 3.37 -18.55
N VAL A 577 -8.90 4.69 -18.66
CA VAL A 577 -8.13 5.40 -19.70
C VAL A 577 -7.22 6.47 -19.09
N SER A 578 -7.46 6.85 -17.84
CA SER A 578 -6.69 7.82 -17.08
C SER A 578 -6.59 7.36 -15.62
N GLY A 579 -5.46 7.57 -15.00
CA GLY A 579 -5.15 7.23 -13.61
C GLY A 579 -3.78 7.81 -13.26
N GLU A 580 -3.27 7.46 -12.09
CA GLU A 580 -2.06 7.98 -11.48
C GLU A 580 -0.83 8.02 -12.41
N PHE A 581 -0.52 6.92 -13.09
CA PHE A 581 0.62 6.83 -14.01
C PHE A 581 0.30 7.19 -15.46
N THR A 582 -0.84 7.83 -15.73
CA THR A 582 -1.25 8.16 -17.09
C THR A 582 -1.60 9.63 -17.22
N PHE A 583 -1.06 10.27 -18.27
CA PHE A 583 -1.54 11.59 -18.67
C PHE A 583 -3.03 11.53 -18.98
N THR A 584 -3.80 12.53 -18.54
CA THR A 584 -5.20 12.61 -18.88
C THR A 584 -5.41 12.67 -20.40
N PHE A 585 -6.46 12.05 -20.89
CA PHE A 585 -6.83 12.05 -22.32
C PHE A 585 -6.85 13.46 -22.94
N ILE A 586 -7.30 14.46 -22.18
CA ILE A 586 -7.33 15.88 -22.60
C ILE A 586 -5.90 16.43 -22.82
N ARG A 587 -4.94 16.05 -21.99
CA ARG A 587 -3.56 16.53 -22.09
C ARG A 587 -2.82 15.92 -23.28
N MET A 588 -3.09 14.66 -23.60
CA MET A 588 -2.52 14.00 -24.78
C MET A 588 -3.10 14.52 -26.10
N GLY A 589 -4.37 14.94 -26.13
CA GLY A 589 -4.97 15.60 -27.28
C GLY A 589 -4.33 16.95 -27.58
N ASN A 590 -3.82 17.66 -26.57
CA ASN A 590 -3.17 18.97 -26.71
C ASN A 590 -1.64 18.87 -26.94
N SER A 591 -1.01 17.72 -26.79
CA SER A 591 0.42 17.53 -27.08
C SER A 591 0.72 17.30 -28.57
N THR A 592 -0.27 17.52 -29.43
CA THR A 592 -0.13 17.46 -30.90
C THR A 592 0.16 18.78 -31.55
N ASP A 593 0.29 19.90 -30.78
CA ASP A 593 0.72 21.22 -31.27
C ASP A 593 2.21 21.48 -30.95
#